data_cf1dc208b75710470630a0fb71647805
#
_entry.id   cf1dc208b75710470630a0fb71647805
#
_cell.length_a   1.000
_cell.length_b   1.000
_cell.length_c   1.000
_cell.angle_alpha   90.00
_cell.angle_beta   90.00
_cell.angle_gamma   90.00
#
_symmetry.space_group_name_H-M   'P 1'
#
loop_
_entity.id
_entity.type
_entity.pdbx_description
1 polymer ?
#
loop_
_entity_poly.entity_id
_entity_poly.type
_entity_poly.pdbx_seq_one_letter_code
_entity_poly.pdbx_strand_id
1 'polypeptide(L)'
;QLIGADYVGRGRGEHLKALLGRFARREDHVRLLMLHDPLGFRDIESGAVDLVLSGHTHGGQVGLVSLGFDWTVLTRSPWPDHGLFALGSNRLYVHRGTGFYGFPLRVGVPGEASLMELIVNEED
;
A
#
# COMPACT_ATOMS: atom_id res chain seq x y z
N GLN A 1 5.59 10.20 -12.02
CA GLN A 1 6.83 9.72 -11.39
C GLN A 1 6.57 8.38 -10.72
N LEU A 2 7.36 7.34 -11.03
CA LEU A 2 7.32 6.05 -10.35
C LEU A 2 8.60 5.87 -9.53
N ILE A 3 8.47 5.62 -8.24
CA ILE A 3 9.57 5.46 -7.28
C ILE A 3 9.42 4.11 -6.60
N GLY A 4 10.50 3.33 -6.54
CA GLY A 4 10.57 2.07 -5.79
C GLY A 4 11.34 2.26 -4.50
N ALA A 5 10.79 1.80 -3.37
CA ALA A 5 11.46 1.78 -2.08
C ALA A 5 11.92 0.36 -1.73
N ASP A 6 13.19 0.24 -1.34
CA ASP A 6 13.71 -1.00 -0.78
C ASP A 6 13.04 -1.32 0.56
N TYR A 7 12.96 -2.62 0.87
CA TYR A 7 12.51 -3.06 2.19
C TYR A 7 13.56 -2.75 3.25
N VAL A 8 13.19 -1.93 4.23
CA VAL A 8 14.05 -1.56 5.36
C VAL A 8 13.32 -1.82 6.67
N GLY A 9 13.85 -2.72 7.50
CA GLY A 9 13.22 -3.11 8.76
C GLY A 9 13.32 -2.06 9.87
N ARG A 10 14.45 -1.31 9.94
CA ARG A 10 14.69 -0.24 10.92
C ARG A 10 15.05 1.05 10.19
N GLY A 11 14.70 2.20 10.79
CA GLY A 11 14.97 3.50 10.16
C GLY A 11 14.16 3.77 8.89
N ARG A 12 13.01 3.09 8.72
CA ARG A 12 12.17 3.17 7.53
C ARG A 12 11.74 4.60 7.20
N GLY A 13 11.32 5.37 8.19
CA GLY A 13 10.90 6.77 7.99
C GLY A 13 12.02 7.63 7.43
N GLU A 14 13.23 7.53 7.99
CA GLU A 14 14.41 8.25 7.50
C GLU A 14 14.78 7.81 6.08
N HIS A 15 14.74 6.50 5.81
CA HIS A 15 14.97 5.95 4.48
C HIS A 15 13.98 6.49 3.45
N LEU A 16 12.68 6.47 3.75
CA LEU A 16 11.64 6.99 2.86
C LEU A 16 11.79 8.50 2.64
N LYS A 17 12.04 9.26 3.69
CA LYS A 17 12.30 10.70 3.59
C LYS A 17 13.51 11.00 2.70
N ALA A 18 14.62 10.29 2.90
CA ALA A 18 15.82 10.43 2.08
C ALA A 18 15.57 10.02 0.62
N LEU A 19 14.85 8.91 0.39
CA LEU A 19 14.51 8.43 -0.95
C LEU A 19 13.65 9.46 -1.70
N LEU A 20 12.56 9.92 -1.09
CA LEU A 20 11.63 10.88 -1.70
C LEU A 20 12.31 12.24 -1.95
N GLY A 21 13.22 12.65 -1.06
CA GLY A 21 14.02 13.87 -1.21
C GLY A 21 15.02 13.85 -2.36
N ARG A 22 15.43 12.66 -2.84
CA ARG A 22 16.33 12.52 -4.00
C ARG A 22 15.65 12.85 -5.34
N PHE A 23 14.33 12.83 -5.37
CA PHE A 23 13.55 13.07 -6.58
C PHE A 23 12.61 14.26 -6.33
N ALA A 24 12.87 15.39 -6.94
CA ALA A 24 11.99 16.55 -6.85
C ALA A 24 10.57 16.18 -7.31
N ARG A 25 9.56 16.63 -6.57
CA ARG A 25 8.17 16.47 -6.99
C ARG A 25 7.94 17.30 -8.26
N ARG A 26 7.25 16.70 -9.22
CA ARG A 26 6.83 17.36 -10.46
C ARG A 26 5.35 17.61 -10.36
N GLU A 27 4.94 18.88 -10.39
CA GLU A 27 3.55 19.32 -10.22
C GLU A 27 2.61 18.76 -11.29
N ASP A 28 3.13 18.57 -12.50
CA ASP A 28 2.43 18.08 -13.69
C ASP A 28 2.36 16.54 -13.76
N HIS A 29 2.76 15.82 -12.70
CA HIS A 29 2.87 14.36 -12.72
C HIS A 29 2.25 13.72 -11.49
N VAL A 30 1.48 12.67 -11.70
CA VAL A 30 1.11 11.72 -10.62
C VAL A 30 2.38 11.05 -10.09
N ARG A 31 2.53 11.02 -8.77
CA ARG A 31 3.68 10.42 -8.09
C ARG A 31 3.28 9.14 -7.37
N LEU A 32 3.75 8.02 -7.91
CA LEU A 32 3.50 6.67 -7.39
C LEU A 32 4.71 6.16 -6.62
N LEU A 33 4.47 5.60 -5.44
CA LEU A 33 5.49 4.92 -4.65
C LEU A 33 5.18 3.43 -4.53
N MET A 34 6.08 2.59 -4.97
CA MET A 34 6.05 1.15 -4.72
C MET A 34 6.76 0.87 -3.39
N LEU A 35 6.02 0.44 -2.39
CA LEU A 35 6.49 0.18 -1.03
C LEU A 35 6.00 -1.18 -0.56
N HIS A 36 6.90 -2.15 -0.35
CA HIS A 36 6.51 -3.51 -0.01
C HIS A 36 5.68 -3.59 1.28
N ASP A 37 6.19 -3.04 2.40
CA ASP A 37 5.53 -3.06 3.72
C ASP A 37 4.60 -1.84 3.89
N PRO A 38 3.27 -2.04 3.98
CA PRO A 38 2.30 -0.95 4.10
C PRO A 38 2.43 -0.13 5.40
N LEU A 39 3.10 -0.65 6.44
CA LEU A 39 3.36 0.12 7.67
C LEU A 39 4.17 1.39 7.39
N GLY A 40 5.02 1.39 6.36
CA GLY A 40 5.79 2.56 5.95
C GLY A 40 4.95 3.73 5.47
N PHE A 41 3.69 3.51 5.12
CA PHE A 41 2.78 4.56 4.69
C PHE A 41 2.61 5.68 5.74
N ARG A 42 2.65 5.31 7.02
CA ARG A 42 2.52 6.25 8.14
C ARG A 42 3.71 7.19 8.30
N ASP A 43 4.85 6.82 7.74
CA ASP A 43 6.10 7.58 7.81
C ASP A 43 6.25 8.58 6.65
N ILE A 44 5.28 8.60 5.72
CA ILE A 44 5.29 9.47 4.54
C ILE A 44 4.58 10.78 4.86
N GLU A 45 5.26 11.90 4.65
CA GLU A 45 4.69 13.23 4.83
C GLU A 45 3.47 13.43 3.92
N SER A 46 2.42 14.12 4.42
CA SER A 46 1.22 14.41 3.62
C SER A 46 1.57 15.20 2.36
N GLY A 47 1.04 14.77 1.22
CA GLY A 47 1.33 15.38 -0.09
C GLY A 47 2.66 14.97 -0.72
N ALA A 48 3.47 14.12 -0.05
CA ALA A 48 4.73 13.67 -0.61
C ALA A 48 4.55 12.68 -1.78
N VAL A 49 3.42 11.96 -1.83
CA VAL A 49 3.05 11.03 -2.91
C VAL A 49 1.54 11.08 -3.13
N ASP A 50 1.08 10.71 -4.32
CA ASP A 50 -0.34 10.64 -4.62
C ASP A 50 -0.90 9.25 -4.30
N LEU A 51 -0.14 8.20 -4.64
CA LEU A 51 -0.54 6.82 -4.38
C LEU A 51 0.65 5.96 -4.01
N VAL A 52 0.49 5.17 -2.95
CA VAL A 52 1.40 4.10 -2.54
C VAL A 52 0.79 2.76 -2.92
N LEU A 53 1.57 1.90 -3.53
CA LEU A 53 1.22 0.52 -3.86
C LEU A 53 2.02 -0.42 -2.94
N SER A 54 1.32 -1.22 -2.14
CA SER A 54 1.92 -2.15 -1.19
C SER A 54 1.34 -3.55 -1.30
N GLY A 55 2.04 -4.52 -0.75
CA GLY A 55 1.60 -5.89 -0.59
C GLY A 55 1.89 -6.41 0.82
N HIS A 56 2.76 -7.40 0.95
CA HIS A 56 3.31 -7.94 2.20
C HIS A 56 2.34 -8.71 3.09
N THR A 57 1.17 -8.14 3.39
CA THR A 57 0.20 -8.67 4.37
C THR A 57 -0.55 -9.91 3.90
N HIS A 58 -0.58 -10.15 2.59
CA HIS A 58 -1.38 -11.19 1.95
C HIS A 58 -2.88 -11.14 2.31
N GLY A 59 -3.38 -9.98 2.78
CA GLY A 59 -4.73 -9.83 3.32
C GLY A 59 -4.95 -10.70 4.56
N GLY A 60 -3.89 -11.04 5.32
CA GLY A 60 -3.94 -11.95 6.46
C GLY A 60 -4.17 -13.41 6.12
N GLN A 61 -4.41 -13.77 4.85
CA GLN A 61 -4.70 -15.12 4.33
C GLN A 61 -5.97 -15.77 4.87
N VAL A 62 -6.43 -15.40 6.07
CA VAL A 62 -7.63 -15.94 6.73
C VAL A 62 -8.60 -14.80 7.05
N GLY A 63 -9.85 -14.95 6.64
CA GLY A 63 -10.87 -13.91 6.83
C GLY A 63 -12.21 -14.27 6.22
N LEU A 64 -13.08 -13.29 6.08
CA LEU A 64 -14.43 -13.42 5.54
C LEU A 64 -14.67 -12.58 4.28
N VAL A 65 -13.60 -12.14 3.63
CA VAL A 65 -13.64 -11.26 2.44
C VAL A 65 -14.43 -11.88 1.30
N SER A 66 -14.32 -13.19 1.07
CA SER A 66 -15.09 -13.92 0.05
C SER A 66 -16.60 -13.96 0.30
N LEU A 67 -17.03 -13.64 1.52
CA LEU A 67 -18.45 -13.53 1.92
C LEU A 67 -18.94 -12.07 1.93
N GLY A 68 -18.12 -11.13 1.44
CA GLY A 68 -18.46 -9.72 1.41
C GLY A 68 -18.22 -8.95 2.72
N PHE A 69 -17.55 -9.56 3.70
CA PHE A 69 -17.18 -8.90 4.95
C PHE A 69 -15.73 -8.40 4.88
N ASP A 70 -15.51 -7.19 5.33
CA ASP A 70 -14.19 -6.55 5.38
C ASP A 70 -13.40 -6.96 6.64
N TRP A 71 -13.35 -8.27 6.92
CA TRP A 71 -12.70 -8.82 8.10
C TRP A 71 -11.66 -9.88 7.74
N THR A 72 -10.47 -9.71 8.31
CA THR A 72 -9.38 -10.69 8.28
C THR A 72 -8.75 -10.84 9.66
N VAL A 73 -7.88 -11.80 9.85
CA VAL A 73 -7.12 -11.95 11.11
C VAL A 73 -6.25 -10.74 11.43
N LEU A 74 -5.95 -9.89 10.43
CA LEU A 74 -5.17 -8.66 10.58
C LEU A 74 -6.01 -7.41 10.86
N THR A 75 -7.34 -7.46 10.78
CA THR A 75 -8.22 -6.28 10.92
C THR A 75 -7.98 -5.48 12.21
N ARG A 76 -7.51 -6.14 13.28
CA ARG A 76 -7.17 -5.48 14.55
C ARG A 76 -5.67 -5.30 14.75
N SER A 77 -4.86 -5.59 13.76
CA SER A 77 -3.42 -5.38 13.79
C SER A 77 -3.05 -3.95 13.39
N PRO A 78 -1.82 -3.51 13.61
CA PRO A 78 -1.36 -2.20 13.11
C PRO A 78 -1.19 -2.16 11.59
N TRP A 79 -1.20 -3.29 10.89
CA TRP A 79 -1.03 -3.34 9.44
C TRP A 79 -2.32 -2.99 8.70
N PRO A 80 -2.26 -2.08 7.72
CA PRO A 80 -3.27 -2.05 6.67
C PRO A 80 -3.24 -3.40 5.94
N ASP A 81 -4.33 -4.16 6.03
CA ASP A 81 -4.33 -5.56 5.60
C ASP A 81 -4.64 -5.74 4.11
N HIS A 82 -5.59 -4.99 3.56
CA HIS A 82 -5.92 -5.00 2.13
C HIS A 82 -6.84 -3.82 1.78
N GLY A 83 -6.88 -3.47 0.48
CA GLY A 83 -7.76 -2.43 -0.04
C GLY A 83 -7.16 -1.02 0.03
N LEU A 84 -8.03 -0.01 0.09
CA LEU A 84 -7.67 1.40 0.03
C LEU A 84 -7.64 2.04 1.41
N PHE A 85 -6.57 2.80 1.67
CA PHE A 85 -6.38 3.59 2.89
C PHE A 85 -6.01 5.03 2.51
N ALA A 86 -6.23 5.96 3.43
CA ALA A 86 -5.89 7.36 3.27
C ALA A 86 -5.22 7.91 4.53
N LEU A 87 -4.21 8.77 4.35
CA LEU A 87 -3.59 9.55 5.42
C LEU A 87 -3.24 10.94 4.85
N GLY A 88 -3.96 11.96 5.30
CA GLY A 88 -3.91 13.28 4.67
C GLY A 88 -4.30 13.19 3.19
N SER A 89 -3.51 13.79 2.31
CA SER A 89 -3.69 13.70 0.86
C SER A 89 -3.14 12.43 0.22
N ASN A 90 -2.30 11.67 0.94
CA ASN A 90 -1.72 10.43 0.43
C ASN A 90 -2.77 9.31 0.38
N ARG A 91 -2.69 8.46 -0.62
CA ARG A 91 -3.51 7.24 -0.76
C ARG A 91 -2.61 6.01 -0.75
N LEU A 92 -3.11 4.93 -0.18
CA LEU A 92 -2.43 3.63 -0.15
C LEU A 92 -3.37 2.56 -0.66
N TYR A 93 -2.89 1.73 -1.56
CA TYR A 93 -3.54 0.49 -1.94
C TYR A 93 -2.68 -0.69 -1.49
N VAL A 94 -3.28 -1.60 -0.70
CA VAL A 94 -2.63 -2.82 -0.23
C VAL A 94 -3.22 -4.01 -0.98
N HIS A 95 -2.39 -4.65 -1.78
CA HIS A 95 -2.72 -5.80 -2.60
C HIS A 95 -2.61 -7.11 -1.79
N ARG A 96 -3.62 -7.98 -1.89
CA ARG A 96 -3.64 -9.28 -1.18
C ARG A 96 -2.65 -10.31 -1.70
N GLY A 97 -2.10 -10.07 -2.89
CA GLY A 97 -1.20 -11.01 -3.56
C GLY A 97 -1.89 -12.27 -4.06
N THR A 98 -1.17 -13.06 -4.83
CA THR A 98 -1.63 -14.34 -5.39
C THR A 98 -1.02 -15.55 -4.67
N GLY A 99 0.10 -15.34 -3.95
CA GLY A 99 0.85 -16.38 -3.24
C GLY A 99 0.41 -16.59 -1.78
N PHE A 100 1.28 -17.23 -1.02
CA PHE A 100 1.12 -17.53 0.38
C PHE A 100 2.32 -17.00 1.17
N TYR A 101 2.10 -16.76 2.46
CA TYR A 101 3.16 -16.52 3.43
C TYR A 101 3.08 -17.58 4.53
N GLY A 102 4.20 -18.20 4.86
CA GLY A 102 4.24 -19.26 5.87
C GLY A 102 3.50 -20.51 5.43
N PHE A 103 2.38 -20.82 6.08
CA PHE A 103 1.57 -21.97 5.74
C PHE A 103 0.80 -21.74 4.41
N PRO A 104 0.84 -22.67 3.43
CA PRO A 104 0.28 -22.46 2.10
C PRO A 104 -1.26 -22.62 2.10
N LEU A 105 -1.95 -21.77 2.84
CA LEU A 105 -3.40 -21.79 3.01
C LEU A 105 -3.99 -20.38 2.91
N ARG A 106 -5.08 -20.26 2.15
CA ARG A 106 -5.98 -19.11 2.18
C ARG A 106 -7.38 -19.58 2.50
N VAL A 107 -8.05 -18.94 3.48
CA VAL A 107 -9.42 -19.23 3.87
C VAL A 107 -10.21 -17.93 3.89
N GLY A 108 -11.17 -17.79 2.99
CA GLY A 108 -12.04 -16.63 2.90
C GLY A 108 -11.36 -15.33 2.43
N VAL A 109 -10.08 -15.37 2.11
CA VAL A 109 -9.30 -14.25 1.53
C VAL A 109 -8.71 -14.69 0.20
N PRO A 110 -9.42 -14.53 -0.92
CA PRO A 110 -8.94 -14.97 -2.23
C PRO A 110 -7.70 -14.20 -2.67
N GLY A 111 -6.88 -14.83 -3.50
CA GLY A 111 -5.81 -14.15 -4.24
C GLY A 111 -6.39 -13.03 -5.10
N GLU A 112 -5.54 -12.06 -5.45
CA GLU A 112 -5.98 -10.85 -6.13
C GLU A 112 -5.09 -10.57 -7.34
N ALA A 113 -5.71 -10.09 -8.42
CA ALA A 113 -5.09 -9.38 -9.51
C ALA A 113 -5.92 -8.13 -9.77
N SER A 114 -5.31 -6.94 -9.65
CA SER A 114 -6.03 -5.66 -9.68
C SER A 114 -5.66 -4.86 -10.91
N LEU A 115 -6.67 -4.36 -11.61
CA LEU A 115 -6.53 -3.31 -12.61
C LEU A 115 -6.94 -2.00 -11.96
N MET A 116 -6.05 -1.01 -11.96
CA MET A 116 -6.32 0.33 -11.42
C MET A 116 -6.32 1.35 -12.54
N GLU A 117 -7.34 2.19 -12.57
CA GLU A 117 -7.43 3.37 -13.41
C GLU A 117 -7.18 4.61 -12.54
N LEU A 118 -6.21 5.43 -12.94
CA LEU A 118 -5.92 6.70 -12.29
C LEU A 118 -6.56 7.82 -13.11
N ILE A 119 -7.56 8.46 -12.52
CA ILE A 119 -8.26 9.59 -13.14
C ILE A 119 -7.75 10.86 -12.49
N VAL A 120 -7.16 11.75 -13.29
CA VAL A 120 -6.78 13.10 -12.86
C VAL A 120 -7.94 14.02 -13.24
N ASN A 121 -8.61 14.59 -12.26
CA ASN A 121 -9.58 15.63 -12.51
C ASN A 121 -8.80 16.94 -12.76
N GLU A 122 -8.92 17.50 -13.94
CA GLU A 122 -8.53 18.88 -14.18
C GLU A 122 -9.53 19.74 -13.38
N GLU A 123 -9.03 20.42 -12.35
CA GLU A 123 -9.83 21.45 -11.69
C GLU A 123 -9.99 22.60 -12.70
N ASP A 124 -11.24 22.91 -13.04
CA ASP A 124 -11.64 24.05 -13.89
C ASP A 124 -11.23 25.40 -13.25
#